data_0f0dbdbdf0e8d0280252891b26bb46dc
#
_entry.id   0f0dbdbdf0e8d0280252891b26bb46dc
#
_cell.length_a   1.000
_cell.length_b   1.000
_cell.length_c   1.000
_cell.angle_alpha   90.00
_cell.angle_beta   90.00
_cell.angle_gamma   90.00
#
_symmetry.space_group_name_H-M   'P 1'
#
loop_
_entity.id
_entity.type
_entity.pdbx_description
1 polymer ?
#
loop_
_entity_poly.entity_id
_entity_poly.type
_entity_poly.pdbx_seq_one_letter_code
_entity_poly.pdbx_strand_id
1 'polypeptide(L)'
;MKYRIAFLLLFLNSFCSVVLSQDDDVDIDEWQVMKVEAAKDPFANGSQFTINFANYTKEEWCYPLPGAKVNSPFGGARHHSGTDLKTFGGDTIRAAFPGEVILSGPYYAYGYCVILRHANGLETLYSHQSRNLVKVGQWLHAGDPVGLEGQTGRATGIHLHFETRVNGRAFDSARIFDHENHALIRQIFVVTKQKNGTLKFTAEQVE
;
A
#
# COMPACT_ATOMS: atom_id res chain seq x y z
N MET A 1 -24.68 -3.63 12.96
CA MET A 1 -24.49 -5.00 13.46
C MET A 1 -23.27 -4.97 14.37
N LYS A 2 -23.47 -5.15 15.69
CA LYS A 2 -22.38 -5.00 16.68
C LYS A 2 -21.61 -6.33 16.74
N TYR A 3 -20.32 -6.31 16.41
CA TYR A 3 -19.45 -7.46 16.58
C TYR A 3 -18.79 -7.40 17.95
N ARG A 4 -19.02 -8.43 18.78
CA ARG A 4 -18.28 -8.66 20.03
C ARG A 4 -17.01 -9.41 19.68
N ILE A 5 -15.85 -8.77 19.80
CA ILE A 5 -14.55 -9.43 19.70
C ILE A 5 -13.97 -9.51 21.10
N ALA A 6 -13.81 -10.73 21.61
CA ALA A 6 -13.10 -10.97 22.85
C ALA A 6 -11.59 -10.98 22.54
N PHE A 7 -10.85 -9.99 23.05
CA PHE A 7 -9.40 -9.95 22.97
C PHE A 7 -8.78 -10.63 24.19
N LEU A 8 -8.03 -11.70 23.95
CA LEU A 8 -7.10 -12.27 24.92
C LEU A 8 -5.73 -11.60 24.71
N LEU A 9 -5.42 -10.59 25.50
CA LEU A 9 -4.11 -9.94 25.51
C LEU A 9 -3.17 -10.73 26.46
N LEU A 10 -2.24 -11.49 25.88
CA LEU A 10 -1.07 -12.03 26.57
C LEU A 10 0.02 -10.95 26.61
N PHE A 11 0.15 -10.30 27.77
CA PHE A 11 1.29 -9.42 28.05
C PHE A 11 2.44 -10.21 28.71
N LEU A 12 3.62 -10.16 28.12
CA LEU A 12 4.87 -10.47 28.78
C LEU A 12 5.60 -9.16 29.13
N ASN A 13 5.60 -8.90 30.46
CA ASN A 13 6.52 -8.04 31.23
C ASN A 13 6.82 -6.61 30.81
N SER A 14 6.18 -5.60 31.43
CA SER A 14 6.77 -4.73 32.45
C SER A 14 5.77 -3.66 32.89
N PHE A 15 5.40 -3.69 34.14
CA PHE A 15 4.75 -2.66 34.97
C PHE A 15 4.08 -1.45 34.28
N CYS A 16 2.78 -1.57 34.00
CA CYS A 16 1.81 -0.52 34.27
C CYS A 16 0.43 -1.19 34.42
N SER A 17 -0.01 -1.34 35.66
CA SER A 17 -1.37 -1.80 35.97
C SER A 17 -2.38 -0.67 35.69
N VAL A 18 -2.96 -0.67 34.49
CA VAL A 18 -4.19 0.05 34.25
C VAL A 18 -5.34 -0.87 34.65
N VAL A 19 -5.96 -0.57 35.77
CA VAL A 19 -7.24 -1.18 36.18
C VAL A 19 -8.29 -0.61 35.21
N LEU A 20 -8.68 -1.42 34.23
CA LEU A 20 -9.86 -1.13 33.40
C LEU A 20 -11.10 -1.49 34.22
N SER A 21 -11.93 -0.52 34.52
CA SER A 21 -13.28 -0.75 35.07
C SER A 21 -14.13 -1.47 34.01
N GLN A 22 -15.03 -2.33 34.47
CA GLN A 22 -15.74 -3.35 33.67
C GLN A 22 -16.85 -2.82 32.72
N ASP A 23 -16.99 -1.52 32.47
CA ASP A 23 -18.16 -0.95 31.75
C ASP A 23 -17.84 0.08 30.66
N ASP A 24 -16.59 0.24 30.21
CA ASP A 24 -16.29 1.08 29.06
C ASP A 24 -16.29 0.23 27.76
N ASP A 25 -17.43 0.19 27.07
CA ASP A 25 -17.51 -0.20 25.65
C ASP A 25 -16.68 0.85 24.87
N VAL A 26 -15.38 0.59 24.69
CA VAL A 26 -14.51 1.42 23.83
C VAL A 26 -14.97 1.17 22.41
N ASP A 27 -15.67 2.13 21.83
CA ASP A 27 -16.03 2.14 20.42
C ASP A 27 -14.74 2.39 19.61
N ILE A 28 -14.02 1.29 19.30
CA ILE A 28 -12.80 1.36 18.48
C ILE A 28 -13.26 1.65 17.06
N ASP A 29 -12.92 2.85 16.58
CA ASP A 29 -13.19 3.29 15.23
C ASP A 29 -12.56 2.30 14.21
N GLU A 30 -13.26 2.00 13.14
CA GLU A 30 -12.85 1.03 12.10
C GLU A 30 -11.44 1.34 11.56
N TRP A 31 -11.09 2.61 11.40
CA TRP A 31 -9.76 3.02 10.94
C TRP A 31 -8.64 2.72 11.96
N GLN A 32 -8.93 2.69 13.28
CA GLN A 32 -7.98 2.28 14.32
C GLN A 32 -7.64 0.81 14.19
N VAL A 33 -8.63 -0.04 13.90
CA VAL A 33 -8.43 -1.47 13.64
C VAL A 33 -7.57 -1.66 12.39
N MET A 34 -7.89 -0.97 11.30
CA MET A 34 -7.13 -1.03 10.05
C MET A 34 -5.68 -0.56 10.24
N LYS A 35 -5.45 0.49 11.05
CA LYS A 35 -4.11 0.99 11.37
C LYS A 35 -3.27 -0.02 12.15
N VAL A 36 -3.87 -0.72 13.12
CA VAL A 36 -3.20 -1.80 13.89
C VAL A 36 -2.85 -2.97 12.96
N GLU A 37 -3.72 -3.32 12.03
CA GLU A 37 -3.47 -4.39 11.06
C GLU A 37 -2.37 -4.02 10.06
N ALA A 38 -2.35 -2.78 9.56
CA ALA A 38 -1.29 -2.29 8.68
C ALA A 38 0.12 -2.32 9.32
N ALA A 39 0.19 -2.30 10.64
CA ALA A 39 1.47 -2.39 11.36
C ALA A 39 2.03 -3.82 11.47
N LYS A 40 1.23 -4.86 11.15
CA LYS A 40 1.64 -6.26 11.28
C LYS A 40 2.50 -6.72 10.10
N ASP A 41 3.45 -7.63 10.39
CA ASP A 41 4.12 -8.39 9.32
C ASP A 41 3.09 -9.31 8.64
N PRO A 42 2.86 -9.21 7.32
CA PRO A 42 1.90 -10.05 6.63
C PRO A 42 2.23 -11.55 6.71
N PHE A 43 3.47 -11.91 7.07
CA PHE A 43 3.92 -13.29 7.28
C PHE A 43 3.98 -13.71 8.75
N ALA A 44 3.45 -12.93 9.68
CA ALA A 44 3.50 -13.26 11.13
C ALA A 44 2.88 -14.62 11.46
N ASN A 45 1.85 -15.04 10.71
CA ASN A 45 1.11 -16.29 10.95
C ASN A 45 1.50 -17.42 9.98
N GLY A 46 2.56 -17.26 9.17
CA GLY A 46 3.00 -18.30 8.23
C GLY A 46 3.83 -17.79 7.08
N SER A 47 4.10 -18.65 6.11
CA SER A 47 4.88 -18.30 4.92
C SER A 47 4.02 -17.76 3.76
N GLN A 48 2.71 -17.59 3.96
CA GLN A 48 1.78 -17.18 2.92
C GLN A 48 0.69 -16.27 3.50
N PHE A 49 0.27 -15.28 2.71
CA PHE A 49 -0.97 -14.54 2.94
C PHE A 49 -1.72 -14.32 1.62
N THR A 50 -3.00 -13.99 1.73
CA THR A 50 -3.90 -13.88 0.59
C THR A 50 -4.66 -12.56 0.65
N ILE A 51 -4.83 -11.90 -0.51
CA ILE A 51 -5.65 -10.71 -0.67
C ILE A 51 -6.76 -11.06 -1.67
N ASN A 52 -8.01 -10.90 -1.25
CA ASN A 52 -9.15 -11.14 -2.14
C ASN A 52 -9.59 -9.83 -2.80
N PHE A 53 -8.93 -9.44 -3.89
CA PHE A 53 -9.29 -8.24 -4.65
C PHE A 53 -10.65 -8.34 -5.36
N ALA A 54 -11.20 -9.55 -5.51
CA ALA A 54 -12.53 -9.73 -6.10
C ALA A 54 -13.64 -9.10 -5.25
N ASN A 55 -13.42 -9.02 -3.93
CA ASN A 55 -14.38 -8.46 -2.98
C ASN A 55 -14.20 -6.96 -2.74
N TYR A 56 -13.15 -6.33 -3.30
CA TYR A 56 -12.91 -4.90 -3.10
C TYR A 56 -14.00 -4.06 -3.74
N THR A 57 -14.51 -3.11 -2.96
CA THR A 57 -15.45 -2.08 -3.41
C THR A 57 -14.69 -0.91 -4.05
N LYS A 58 -15.41 0.05 -4.61
CA LYS A 58 -14.81 1.24 -5.23
C LYS A 58 -14.17 2.18 -4.20
N GLU A 59 -14.54 2.06 -2.94
CA GLU A 59 -14.03 2.84 -1.82
C GLU A 59 -12.71 2.28 -1.26
N GLU A 60 -12.40 1.01 -1.56
CA GLU A 60 -11.23 0.33 -1.02
C GLU A 60 -9.99 0.39 -1.91
N TRP A 61 -10.11 0.92 -3.13
CA TRP A 61 -8.99 1.09 -4.03
C TRP A 61 -9.16 2.30 -4.96
N CYS A 62 -8.04 2.81 -5.46
CA CYS A 62 -8.00 3.85 -6.47
C CYS A 62 -6.80 3.62 -7.41
N TYR A 63 -6.94 3.90 -8.70
CA TYR A 63 -5.78 3.91 -9.58
C TYR A 63 -4.86 5.08 -9.21
N PRO A 64 -3.54 4.86 -9.03
CA PRO A 64 -2.65 5.84 -8.37
C PRO A 64 -2.47 7.16 -9.13
N LEU A 65 -2.65 7.15 -10.46
CA LEU A 65 -2.60 8.35 -11.30
C LEU A 65 -3.66 8.23 -12.42
N PRO A 66 -4.92 8.63 -12.15
CA PRO A 66 -6.00 8.51 -13.14
C PRO A 66 -5.68 9.21 -14.46
N GLY A 67 -5.98 8.56 -15.58
CA GLY A 67 -5.69 9.08 -16.93
C GLY A 67 -4.26 8.89 -17.41
N ALA A 68 -3.37 8.35 -16.59
CA ALA A 68 -1.98 8.11 -16.97
C ALA A 68 -1.83 6.93 -17.93
N LYS A 69 -0.80 7.03 -18.79
CA LYS A 69 -0.32 5.90 -19.60
C LYS A 69 0.95 5.33 -18.99
N VAL A 70 1.17 4.03 -19.17
CA VAL A 70 2.45 3.40 -18.83
C VAL A 70 3.52 3.92 -19.77
N ASN A 71 4.51 4.61 -19.19
CA ASN A 71 5.67 5.15 -19.90
C ASN A 71 6.86 4.16 -19.87
N SER A 72 7.00 3.42 -18.75
CA SER A 72 8.01 2.37 -18.59
C SER A 72 7.46 1.28 -17.65
N PRO A 73 7.35 0.02 -18.10
CA PRO A 73 6.85 -1.06 -17.26
C PRO A 73 7.90 -1.53 -16.25
N PHE A 74 7.45 -2.31 -15.28
CA PHE A 74 8.29 -3.00 -14.30
C PHE A 74 9.28 -3.96 -14.99
N GLY A 75 10.49 -4.09 -14.45
CA GLY A 75 11.50 -5.06 -14.90
C GLY A 75 12.26 -4.60 -16.12
N GLY A 76 12.33 -5.46 -17.13
CA GLY A 76 13.12 -5.23 -18.35
C GLY A 76 14.63 -5.23 -18.13
N ALA A 77 15.39 -4.85 -19.16
CA ALA A 77 16.87 -4.88 -19.14
C ALA A 77 17.49 -3.93 -18.10
N ARG A 78 16.75 -2.92 -17.64
CA ARG A 78 17.20 -1.95 -16.62
C ARG A 78 16.87 -2.36 -15.19
N HIS A 79 16.26 -3.53 -14.98
CA HIS A 79 15.78 -3.98 -13.66
C HIS A 79 14.91 -2.93 -12.96
N HIS A 80 13.97 -2.33 -13.69
CA HIS A 80 13.11 -1.27 -13.21
C HIS A 80 12.23 -1.78 -12.06
N SER A 81 12.33 -1.13 -10.89
CA SER A 81 11.66 -1.58 -9.66
C SER A 81 10.20 -1.18 -9.54
N GLY A 82 9.68 -0.42 -10.50
CA GLY A 82 8.30 0.05 -10.50
C GLY A 82 7.72 0.17 -11.90
N THR A 83 6.57 0.80 -11.97
CA THR A 83 5.92 1.18 -13.23
C THR A 83 5.88 2.71 -13.31
N ASP A 84 6.44 3.28 -14.37
CA ASP A 84 6.36 4.71 -14.61
C ASP A 84 5.05 5.06 -15.29
N LEU A 85 4.24 5.85 -14.61
CA LEU A 85 2.94 6.34 -15.06
C LEU A 85 3.07 7.82 -15.43
N LYS A 86 2.54 8.22 -16.57
CA LYS A 86 2.69 9.57 -17.09
C LYS A 86 1.38 10.14 -17.59
N THR A 87 1.13 11.40 -17.18
CA THR A 87 0.10 12.28 -17.73
C THR A 87 0.75 13.45 -18.47
N PHE A 88 0.11 14.61 -18.50
CA PHE A 88 0.69 15.86 -19.00
C PHE A 88 1.52 16.60 -17.96
N GLY A 89 1.48 16.17 -16.70
CA GLY A 89 2.28 16.67 -15.59
C GLY A 89 1.51 17.55 -14.60
N GLY A 90 1.94 17.47 -13.33
CA GLY A 90 1.33 18.22 -12.23
C GLY A 90 0.05 17.65 -11.67
N ASP A 91 -0.39 16.50 -12.17
CA ASP A 91 -1.60 15.83 -11.71
C ASP A 91 -1.46 15.29 -10.27
N THR A 92 -2.61 15.17 -9.61
CA THR A 92 -2.67 14.66 -8.25
C THR A 92 -2.49 13.15 -8.22
N ILE A 93 -1.43 12.71 -7.55
CA ILE A 93 -1.18 11.31 -7.22
C ILE A 93 -2.10 10.91 -6.06
N ARG A 94 -2.72 9.73 -6.15
CA ARG A 94 -3.71 9.24 -5.20
C ARG A 94 -3.27 7.96 -4.50
N ALA A 95 -3.69 7.79 -3.24
CA ALA A 95 -3.47 6.55 -2.49
C ALA A 95 -4.18 5.38 -3.18
N ALA A 96 -3.43 4.34 -3.52
CA ALA A 96 -3.98 3.18 -4.23
C ALA A 96 -4.90 2.32 -3.34
N PHE A 97 -4.61 2.27 -2.05
CA PHE A 97 -5.39 1.56 -1.02
C PHE A 97 -5.39 2.37 0.27
N PRO A 98 -6.32 2.12 1.22
CA PRO A 98 -6.25 2.72 2.55
C PRO A 98 -4.97 2.30 3.26
N GLY A 99 -4.32 3.25 3.96
CA GLY A 99 -3.06 2.92 4.64
C GLY A 99 -2.44 4.07 5.42
N GLU A 100 -1.41 3.71 6.20
CA GLU A 100 -0.60 4.65 6.96
C GLU A 100 0.60 5.12 6.16
N VAL A 101 0.87 6.42 6.17
CA VAL A 101 2.09 7.02 5.60
C VAL A 101 3.29 6.65 6.49
N ILE A 102 4.19 5.78 5.99
CA ILE A 102 5.39 5.37 6.72
C ILE A 102 6.65 6.13 6.29
N LEU A 103 6.59 6.80 5.14
CA LEU A 103 7.62 7.72 4.65
C LEU A 103 6.97 8.87 3.89
N SER A 104 7.42 10.11 4.13
CA SER A 104 7.08 11.28 3.32
C SER A 104 8.25 12.27 3.36
N GLY A 105 8.97 12.39 2.26
CA GLY A 105 10.15 13.26 2.18
C GLY A 105 11.08 12.92 1.03
N PRO A 106 12.27 13.54 0.97
CA PRO A 106 13.31 13.17 0.02
C PRO A 106 13.87 11.78 0.34
N TYR A 107 14.00 10.93 -0.68
CA TYR A 107 14.45 9.55 -0.53
C TYR A 107 15.37 9.13 -1.68
N TYR A 108 16.69 9.25 -1.48
CA TYR A 108 17.73 8.86 -2.45
C TYR A 108 17.38 9.25 -3.92
N ALA A 109 17.50 8.27 -4.84
CA ALA A 109 17.19 8.43 -6.25
C ALA A 109 15.72 8.69 -6.58
N TYR A 110 14.80 8.40 -5.65
CA TYR A 110 13.35 8.58 -5.79
C TYR A 110 12.90 10.06 -5.74
N GLY A 111 13.75 10.98 -5.25
CA GLY A 111 13.37 12.36 -5.05
C GLY A 111 12.34 12.52 -3.93
N TYR A 112 11.34 13.40 -4.09
CA TYR A 112 10.22 13.43 -3.15
C TYR A 112 9.38 12.17 -3.31
N CYS A 113 9.25 11.46 -2.20
CA CYS A 113 8.70 10.12 -2.14
C CYS A 113 7.72 9.99 -0.96
N VAL A 114 6.67 9.23 -1.17
CA VAL A 114 5.74 8.77 -0.13
C VAL A 114 5.67 7.25 -0.19
N ILE A 115 5.66 6.60 0.97
CA ILE A 115 5.37 5.16 1.09
C ILE A 115 4.18 5.01 2.02
N LEU A 116 3.18 4.26 1.57
CA LEU A 116 2.04 3.82 2.37
C LEU A 116 2.20 2.34 2.72
N ARG A 117 1.81 1.99 3.94
CA ARG A 117 1.62 0.60 4.39
C ARG A 117 0.14 0.34 4.56
N HIS A 118 -0.35 -0.75 3.98
CA HIS A 118 -1.75 -1.10 3.90
C HIS A 118 -2.11 -2.27 4.82
N ALA A 119 -3.34 -2.30 5.33
CA ALA A 119 -3.84 -3.41 6.16
C ALA A 119 -3.86 -4.75 5.42
N ASN A 120 -3.91 -4.74 4.10
CA ASN A 120 -3.88 -5.95 3.27
C ASN A 120 -2.48 -6.58 3.11
N GLY A 121 -1.45 -6.05 3.79
CA GLY A 121 -0.07 -6.56 3.75
C GLY A 121 0.79 -6.03 2.61
N LEU A 122 0.25 -5.15 1.76
CA LEU A 122 1.01 -4.46 0.73
C LEU A 122 1.62 -3.15 1.25
N GLU A 123 2.63 -2.67 0.52
CA GLU A 123 3.11 -1.30 0.59
C GLU A 123 3.05 -0.71 -0.83
N THR A 124 2.75 0.59 -0.93
CA THR A 124 2.85 1.32 -2.19
C THR A 124 3.81 2.49 -2.06
N LEU A 125 4.64 2.68 -3.08
CA LEU A 125 5.60 3.78 -3.16
C LEU A 125 5.25 4.70 -4.33
N TYR A 126 5.28 5.99 -4.03
CA TYR A 126 5.00 7.06 -4.99
C TYR A 126 6.18 8.00 -5.01
N SER A 127 6.86 8.16 -6.14
CA SER A 127 8.08 8.96 -6.20
C SER A 127 8.13 9.92 -7.38
N HIS A 128 9.25 10.66 -7.47
CA HIS A 128 9.51 11.75 -8.39
C HIS A 128 8.53 12.93 -8.27
N GLN A 129 7.83 13.00 -7.12
CA GLN A 129 6.84 14.04 -6.87
C GLN A 129 7.47 15.43 -6.90
N SER A 130 6.72 16.42 -7.38
CA SER A 130 7.09 17.83 -7.21
C SER A 130 6.82 18.30 -5.78
N ARG A 131 5.83 17.72 -5.13
CA ARG A 131 5.43 18.04 -3.76
C ARG A 131 4.69 16.87 -3.11
N ASN A 132 5.10 16.48 -1.90
CA ASN A 132 4.32 15.59 -1.04
C ASN A 132 3.21 16.39 -0.35
N LEU A 133 1.99 15.85 -0.27
CA LEU A 133 0.83 16.47 0.37
C LEU A 133 0.49 15.88 1.74
N VAL A 134 1.23 14.86 2.17
CA VAL A 134 0.95 14.06 3.37
C VAL A 134 2.16 14.00 4.31
N LYS A 135 1.94 13.61 5.57
CA LYS A 135 2.97 13.46 6.60
C LYS A 135 3.01 12.05 7.14
N VAL A 136 4.19 11.62 7.62
CA VAL A 136 4.37 10.33 8.30
C VAL A 136 3.40 10.20 9.48
N GLY A 137 2.81 9.01 9.64
CA GLY A 137 1.79 8.69 10.64
C GLY A 137 0.36 9.08 10.25
N GLN A 138 0.16 9.80 9.13
CA GLN A 138 -1.17 10.10 8.60
C GLN A 138 -1.79 8.83 8.02
N TRP A 139 -3.08 8.59 8.34
CA TRP A 139 -3.89 7.59 7.67
C TRP A 139 -4.58 8.19 6.45
N LEU A 140 -4.57 7.47 5.33
CA LEU A 140 -5.24 7.85 4.09
C LEU A 140 -6.28 6.80 3.70
N HIS A 141 -7.39 7.25 3.12
CA HIS A 141 -8.33 6.39 2.40
C HIS A 141 -7.87 6.22 0.94
N ALA A 142 -8.37 5.19 0.28
CA ALA A 142 -8.13 5.05 -1.16
C ALA A 142 -8.64 6.29 -1.91
N GLY A 143 -7.84 6.80 -2.84
CA GLY A 143 -8.15 8.02 -3.59
C GLY A 143 -7.76 9.33 -2.93
N ASP A 144 -7.33 9.34 -1.66
CA ASP A 144 -6.83 10.55 -1.01
C ASP A 144 -5.58 11.09 -1.71
N PRO A 145 -5.38 12.43 -1.74
CA PRO A 145 -4.19 13.03 -2.35
C PRO A 145 -2.93 12.65 -1.59
N VAL A 146 -1.94 12.05 -2.30
CA VAL A 146 -0.62 11.71 -1.77
C VAL A 146 0.39 12.81 -2.07
N GLY A 147 0.36 13.34 -3.30
CA GLY A 147 1.27 14.36 -3.79
C GLY A 147 0.97 14.80 -5.20
N LEU A 148 1.87 15.57 -5.79
CA LEU A 148 1.75 16.04 -7.17
C LEU A 148 2.84 15.42 -8.05
N GLU A 149 2.46 14.98 -9.24
CA GLU A 149 3.38 14.46 -10.25
C GLU A 149 4.52 15.46 -10.51
N GLY A 150 5.73 14.96 -10.72
CA GLY A 150 6.90 15.81 -10.88
C GLY A 150 8.08 15.11 -11.53
N GLN A 151 9.28 15.70 -11.31
CA GLN A 151 10.53 15.24 -11.91
C GLN A 151 11.70 15.32 -10.93
N THR A 152 11.45 15.08 -9.64
CA THR A 152 12.53 15.11 -8.63
C THR A 152 13.34 13.82 -8.61
N GLY A 153 14.50 13.83 -7.96
CA GLY A 153 15.40 12.68 -7.92
C GLY A 153 16.08 12.40 -9.26
N ARG A 154 16.11 11.14 -9.69
CA ARG A 154 16.74 10.72 -10.96
C ARG A 154 15.80 10.73 -12.16
N ALA A 155 14.61 11.30 -12.05
CA ALA A 155 13.66 11.37 -13.16
C ALA A 155 14.23 12.22 -14.32
N THR A 156 14.13 11.69 -15.54
CA THR A 156 14.55 12.37 -16.77
C THR A 156 13.42 13.18 -17.41
N GLY A 157 12.20 13.08 -16.90
CA GLY A 157 11.01 13.81 -17.31
C GLY A 157 9.92 13.67 -16.28
N ILE A 158 8.83 14.42 -16.42
CA ILE A 158 7.71 14.36 -15.48
C ILE A 158 7.00 13.00 -15.59
N HIS A 159 6.87 12.28 -14.47
CA HIS A 159 6.13 11.03 -14.32
C HIS A 159 5.99 10.65 -12.85
N LEU A 160 5.03 9.78 -12.54
CA LEU A 160 4.98 9.04 -11.29
C LEU A 160 5.73 7.72 -11.46
N HIS A 161 6.78 7.47 -10.69
CA HIS A 161 7.31 6.12 -10.51
C HIS A 161 6.53 5.45 -9.36
N PHE A 162 5.75 4.44 -9.71
CA PHE A 162 4.85 3.72 -8.81
C PHE A 162 5.38 2.31 -8.55
N GLU A 163 5.46 1.92 -7.26
CA GLU A 163 5.81 0.56 -6.89
C GLU A 163 4.74 -0.07 -6.00
N THR A 164 4.48 -1.34 -6.22
CA THR A 164 3.79 -2.24 -5.29
C THR A 164 4.83 -3.12 -4.61
N ARG A 165 4.73 -3.25 -3.28
CA ARG A 165 5.74 -3.92 -2.46
C ARG A 165 5.11 -4.84 -1.43
N VAL A 166 5.89 -5.82 -0.97
CA VAL A 166 5.63 -6.63 0.22
C VAL A 166 6.91 -6.65 1.04
N ASN A 167 6.86 -6.16 2.29
CA ASN A 167 8.03 -6.02 3.17
C ASN A 167 9.21 -5.34 2.45
N GLY A 168 8.96 -4.21 1.79
CA GLY A 168 9.93 -3.41 1.05
C GLY A 168 10.38 -3.99 -0.30
N ARG A 169 9.97 -5.21 -0.67
CA ARG A 169 10.33 -5.84 -1.96
C ARG A 169 9.31 -5.52 -3.02
N ALA A 170 9.76 -4.83 -4.06
CA ALA A 170 8.92 -4.48 -5.20
C ALA A 170 8.55 -5.69 -6.05
N PHE A 171 7.34 -5.66 -6.60
CA PHE A 171 6.86 -6.59 -7.63
C PHE A 171 6.07 -5.82 -8.70
N ASP A 172 5.84 -6.48 -9.84
CA ASP A 172 5.14 -5.88 -10.97
C ASP A 172 3.71 -5.50 -10.60
N SER A 173 3.41 -4.21 -10.65
CA SER A 173 2.07 -3.68 -10.37
C SER A 173 1.00 -4.14 -11.35
N ALA A 174 1.39 -4.58 -12.58
CA ALA A 174 0.48 -5.19 -13.54
C ALA A 174 -0.11 -6.53 -13.08
N ARG A 175 0.39 -7.10 -11.97
CA ARG A 175 -0.22 -8.29 -11.35
C ARG A 175 -1.51 -7.98 -10.61
N ILE A 176 -1.72 -6.72 -10.22
CA ILE A 176 -2.90 -6.29 -9.44
C ILE A 176 -3.66 -5.15 -10.10
N PHE A 177 -3.05 -4.42 -11.02
CA PHE A 177 -3.70 -3.36 -11.79
C PHE A 177 -3.70 -3.65 -13.29
N ASP A 178 -4.86 -3.53 -13.91
CA ASP A 178 -4.99 -3.36 -15.36
C ASP A 178 -4.66 -1.89 -15.68
N HIS A 179 -3.44 -1.66 -16.17
CA HIS A 179 -2.95 -0.32 -16.47
C HIS A 179 -3.59 0.30 -17.71
N GLU A 180 -4.16 -0.50 -18.60
CA GLU A 180 -4.87 -0.02 -19.80
C GLU A 180 -6.24 0.55 -19.43
N ASN A 181 -6.97 -0.17 -18.58
CA ASN A 181 -8.32 0.20 -18.16
C ASN A 181 -8.34 0.98 -16.83
N HIS A 182 -7.18 1.24 -16.22
CA HIS A 182 -7.04 1.87 -14.90
C HIS A 182 -7.88 1.19 -13.83
N ALA A 183 -7.88 -0.14 -13.82
CA ALA A 183 -8.73 -0.96 -12.99
C ALA A 183 -7.93 -1.89 -12.07
N LEU A 184 -8.51 -2.22 -10.91
CA LEU A 184 -8.02 -3.30 -10.06
C LEU A 184 -8.45 -4.63 -10.67
N ILE A 185 -7.50 -5.58 -10.81
CA ILE A 185 -7.80 -6.92 -11.33
C ILE A 185 -8.55 -7.71 -10.24
N ARG A 186 -9.75 -8.16 -10.55
CA ARG A 186 -10.61 -8.93 -9.64
C ARG A 186 -10.12 -10.37 -9.57
N GLN A 187 -9.42 -10.71 -8.49
CA GLN A 187 -8.76 -12.00 -8.32
C GLN A 187 -8.47 -12.28 -6.85
N ILE A 188 -8.18 -13.52 -6.51
CA ILE A 188 -7.55 -13.90 -5.24
C ILE A 188 -6.04 -13.88 -5.47
N PHE A 189 -5.34 -12.93 -4.85
CA PHE A 189 -3.90 -12.73 -4.99
C PHE A 189 -3.17 -13.35 -3.80
N VAL A 190 -2.24 -14.27 -4.09
CA VAL A 190 -1.53 -15.05 -3.08
C VAL A 190 -0.04 -14.71 -3.11
N VAL A 191 0.50 -14.36 -1.96
CA VAL A 191 1.93 -14.08 -1.77
C VAL A 191 2.54 -15.14 -0.86
N THR A 192 3.56 -15.84 -1.37
CA THR A 192 4.25 -16.90 -0.64
C THR A 192 5.73 -16.53 -0.45
N LYS A 193 6.20 -16.53 0.80
CA LYS A 193 7.62 -16.39 1.16
C LYS A 193 8.28 -17.75 1.08
N GLN A 194 9.20 -17.94 0.15
CA GLN A 194 9.92 -19.18 -0.04
C GLN A 194 11.04 -19.37 1.00
N LYS A 195 11.55 -20.58 1.17
CA LYS A 195 12.63 -20.90 2.13
C LYS A 195 13.89 -20.06 1.95
N ASN A 196 14.22 -19.69 0.70
CA ASN A 196 15.35 -18.81 0.36
C ASN A 196 15.04 -17.31 0.57
N GLY A 197 13.86 -16.98 1.12
CA GLY A 197 13.42 -15.61 1.37
C GLY A 197 12.87 -14.88 0.14
N THR A 198 12.84 -15.48 -1.05
CA THR A 198 12.19 -14.86 -2.22
C THR A 198 10.66 -14.89 -2.09
N LEU A 199 9.98 -13.96 -2.76
CA LEU A 199 8.54 -13.94 -2.83
C LEU A 199 8.05 -14.55 -4.14
N LYS A 200 7.04 -15.42 -4.03
CA LYS A 200 6.30 -15.96 -5.17
C LYS A 200 4.90 -15.36 -5.14
N PHE A 201 4.45 -14.89 -6.29
CA PHE A 201 3.13 -14.30 -6.49
C PHE A 201 2.32 -15.18 -7.43
N THR A 202 1.11 -15.56 -7.00
CA THR A 202 0.15 -16.30 -7.81
C THR A 202 -1.22 -15.63 -7.71
N ALA A 203 -2.06 -15.86 -8.72
CA ALA A 203 -3.40 -15.32 -8.78
C ALA A 203 -4.37 -16.41 -9.23
N GLU A 204 -5.54 -16.44 -8.59
CA GLU A 204 -6.66 -17.28 -8.96
C GLU A 204 -7.78 -16.37 -9.46
N GLN A 205 -8.26 -16.63 -10.65
CA GLN A 205 -9.39 -15.90 -11.23
C GLN A 205 -10.65 -16.28 -10.44
N VAL A 206 -11.50 -15.31 -10.16
CA VAL A 206 -12.81 -15.54 -9.54
C VAL A 206 -13.83 -15.44 -10.67
N GLU A 207 -14.60 -16.52 -10.87
CA GLU A 207 -15.70 -16.59 -11.84
C GLU A 207 -16.85 -15.64 -11.47
#